data_208ae1c11a61555e7b2b673f8e5951c6
#
_entry.id   208ae1c11a61555e7b2b673f8e5951c6
#
_cell.length_a   1.000
_cell.length_b   1.000
_cell.length_c   1.000
_cell.angle_alpha   90.00
_cell.angle_beta   90.00
_cell.angle_gamma   90.00
#
_symmetry.space_group_name_H-M   'P 1'
#
loop_
_entity.id
_entity.type
_entity.pdbx_description
1 polymer ?
#
loop_
_entity_poly.entity_id
_entity_poly.type
_entity_poly.pdbx_seq_one_letter_code
_entity_poly.pdbx_strand_id
1 'polypeptide(L)'
;MKLYCIIALSFLLCPGTATAQQEESMTLSLQRAIEIAQENSPEAQAARHTYRAAYWNYRFFQANYLPSVTLTSSPTLNREINKITQPDGTNQFIKQDQLSTDLSLKINQNIWFTGGSLFVKSTTQRIDEFEDNLTAYNTQPLVIGYEQRLFGYNSLKW
;
A
#
# COMPACT_ATOMS: atom_id res chain seq x y z
N MET A 1 23.50 48.74 16.73
CA MET A 1 24.59 47.88 16.25
C MET A 1 25.58 47.46 17.38
N LYS A 2 25.24 47.52 18.65
CA LYS A 2 26.15 47.12 19.76
C LYS A 2 25.65 45.92 20.58
N LEU A 3 24.46 45.42 20.31
CA LEU A 3 23.86 44.31 21.08
C LEU A 3 24.14 42.93 20.47
N TYR A 4 24.41 42.87 19.17
CA TYR A 4 24.69 41.59 18.47
C TYR A 4 26.12 41.06 18.66
N CYS A 5 27.08 41.91 19.06
CA CYS A 5 28.46 41.46 19.33
C CYS A 5 28.63 40.72 20.65
N ILE A 6 27.73 40.90 21.62
CA ILE A 6 27.81 40.23 22.93
C ILE A 6 27.29 38.80 22.90
N ILE A 7 26.33 38.53 22.02
CA ILE A 7 25.74 37.17 21.87
C ILE A 7 26.68 36.24 21.07
N ALA A 8 27.50 36.78 20.16
CA ALA A 8 28.46 35.99 19.39
C ALA A 8 29.69 35.55 20.21
N LEU A 9 30.01 36.22 21.30
CA LEU A 9 31.17 35.91 22.11
C LEU A 9 30.88 34.86 23.21
N SER A 10 29.63 34.61 23.55
CA SER A 10 29.24 33.61 24.57
C SER A 10 29.23 32.18 24.07
N PHE A 11 29.30 31.96 22.74
CA PHE A 11 29.24 30.60 22.14
C PHE A 11 30.62 29.91 22.02
N LEU A 12 31.70 30.59 22.36
CA LEU A 12 33.07 30.06 22.20
C LEU A 12 33.70 29.47 23.48
N LEU A 13 32.94 29.41 24.59
CA LEU A 13 33.45 28.83 25.84
C LEU A 13 32.62 27.63 26.29
N CYS A 14 32.30 26.69 25.39
CA CYS A 14 31.82 25.39 25.80
C CYS A 14 33.05 24.46 25.95
N PRO A 15 33.52 24.14 27.19
CA PRO A 15 34.58 23.15 27.37
C PRO A 15 33.96 21.80 26.93
N GLY A 16 34.39 21.32 25.76
CA GLY A 16 34.12 19.97 25.34
C GLY A 16 34.65 19.01 26.40
N THR A 17 33.76 18.49 27.25
CA THR A 17 34.08 17.32 28.07
C THR A 17 34.28 16.16 27.11
N ALA A 18 35.52 15.90 26.73
CA ALA A 18 35.92 14.64 26.13
C ALA A 18 35.67 13.56 27.19
N THR A 19 34.52 12.91 27.12
CA THR A 19 34.32 11.65 27.83
C THR A 19 35.21 10.63 27.15
N ALA A 20 36.36 10.35 27.76
CA ALA A 20 37.18 9.21 27.40
C ALA A 20 36.28 7.98 27.55
N GLN A 21 35.94 7.34 26.44
CA GLN A 21 35.32 6.01 26.47
C GLN A 21 36.33 5.09 27.16
N GLN A 22 36.01 4.70 28.37
CA GLN A 22 36.72 3.69 29.09
C GLN A 22 36.52 2.39 28.33
N GLU A 23 37.52 1.96 27.58
CA GLU A 23 37.53 0.64 26.97
C GLU A 23 37.45 -0.39 28.09
N GLU A 24 36.26 -0.88 28.31
CA GLU A 24 36.01 -2.02 29.21
C GLU A 24 36.71 -3.22 28.57
N SER A 25 37.88 -3.58 29.11
CA SER A 25 38.62 -4.76 28.67
C SER A 25 37.82 -6.02 28.98
N MET A 26 37.03 -6.45 27.99
CA MET A 26 36.22 -7.67 28.10
C MET A 26 37.13 -8.88 28.02
N THR A 27 37.37 -9.58 29.15
CA THR A 27 38.03 -10.88 29.16
C THR A 27 37.11 -11.91 28.52
N LEU A 28 37.37 -12.23 27.25
CA LEU A 28 36.61 -13.22 26.49
C LEU A 28 37.12 -14.63 26.84
N SER A 29 36.33 -15.41 27.54
CA SER A 29 36.52 -16.88 27.60
C SER A 29 36.12 -17.47 26.23
N LEU A 30 36.72 -18.62 25.87
CA LEU A 30 36.39 -19.31 24.61
C LEU A 30 34.87 -19.55 24.46
N GLN A 31 34.23 -19.97 25.55
CA GLN A 31 32.78 -20.22 25.59
C GLN A 31 32.00 -18.94 25.27
N ARG A 32 32.39 -17.83 25.86
CA ARG A 32 31.72 -16.51 25.60
C ARG A 32 31.95 -15.99 24.21
N ALA A 33 33.13 -16.23 23.63
CA ALA A 33 33.43 -15.87 22.25
C ALA A 33 32.54 -16.67 21.26
N ILE A 34 32.31 -17.96 21.51
CA ILE A 34 31.42 -18.80 20.70
C ILE A 34 29.97 -18.31 20.80
N GLU A 35 29.49 -18.00 22.00
CA GLU A 35 28.12 -17.47 22.18
C GLU A 35 27.92 -16.16 21.43
N ILE A 36 28.86 -15.21 21.55
CA ILE A 36 28.78 -13.92 20.84
C ILE A 36 28.82 -14.14 19.32
N ALA A 37 29.67 -15.06 18.83
CA ALA A 37 29.75 -15.38 17.41
C ALA A 37 28.44 -15.98 16.89
N GLN A 38 27.80 -16.86 17.65
CA GLN A 38 26.50 -17.46 17.31
C GLN A 38 25.34 -16.44 17.33
N GLU A 39 25.42 -15.44 18.22
CA GLU A 39 24.37 -14.43 18.33
C GLU A 39 24.52 -13.30 17.31
N ASN A 40 25.73 -12.86 17.07
CA ASN A 40 26.01 -11.59 16.39
C ASN A 40 26.78 -11.73 15.06
N SER A 41 27.15 -12.96 14.64
CA SER A 41 27.82 -13.10 13.34
C SER A 41 26.89 -12.70 12.18
N PRO A 42 27.42 -12.14 11.11
CA PRO A 42 26.62 -11.78 9.92
C PRO A 42 25.87 -13.01 9.36
N GLU A 43 26.48 -14.18 9.40
CA GLU A 43 25.89 -15.45 8.94
C GLU A 43 24.70 -15.86 9.83
N ALA A 44 24.83 -15.74 11.14
CA ALA A 44 23.75 -16.06 12.08
C ALA A 44 22.57 -15.08 11.90
N GLN A 45 22.85 -13.80 11.69
CA GLN A 45 21.82 -12.80 11.39
C GLN A 45 21.16 -13.09 10.05
N ALA A 46 21.93 -13.40 9.01
CA ALA A 46 21.41 -13.77 7.70
C ALA A 46 20.51 -15.01 7.79
N ALA A 47 20.91 -16.04 8.51
CA ALA A 47 20.11 -17.24 8.73
C ALA A 47 18.78 -16.92 9.44
N ARG A 48 18.80 -16.07 10.48
CA ARG A 48 17.57 -15.64 11.17
C ARG A 48 16.64 -14.84 10.24
N HIS A 49 17.18 -13.96 9.39
CA HIS A 49 16.38 -13.21 8.42
C HIS A 49 15.79 -14.11 7.34
N THR A 50 16.57 -15.06 6.84
CA THR A 50 16.11 -16.06 5.86
C THR A 50 14.99 -16.93 6.44
N TYR A 51 15.14 -17.41 7.68
CA TYR A 51 14.08 -18.15 8.35
C TYR A 51 12.80 -17.32 8.52
N ARG A 52 12.92 -16.05 8.97
CA ARG A 52 11.77 -15.16 9.08
C ARG A 52 11.09 -14.92 7.75
N ALA A 53 11.87 -14.71 6.69
CA ALA A 53 11.33 -14.52 5.35
C ALA A 53 10.58 -15.77 4.87
N ALA A 54 11.15 -16.95 5.04
CA ALA A 54 10.49 -18.22 4.71
C ALA A 54 9.21 -18.45 5.54
N TYR A 55 9.24 -18.14 6.82
CA TYR A 55 8.05 -18.23 7.69
C TYR A 55 6.93 -17.30 7.20
N TRP A 56 7.24 -16.04 6.89
CA TRP A 56 6.23 -15.10 6.40
C TRP A 56 5.72 -15.45 5.01
N ASN A 57 6.58 -15.99 4.14
CA ASN A 57 6.17 -16.51 2.83
C ASN A 57 5.20 -17.69 2.98
N TYR A 58 5.44 -18.59 3.90
CA TYR A 58 4.51 -19.66 4.21
C TYR A 58 3.17 -19.14 4.75
N ARG A 59 3.21 -18.18 5.66
CA ARG A 59 1.99 -17.54 6.19
C ARG A 59 1.21 -16.81 5.09
N PHE A 60 1.90 -16.13 4.18
CA PHE A 60 1.30 -15.49 3.02
C PHE A 60 0.63 -16.52 2.11
N PHE A 61 1.30 -17.62 1.82
CA PHE A 61 0.70 -18.72 1.06
C PHE A 61 -0.56 -19.27 1.73
N GLN A 62 -0.54 -19.50 3.02
CA GLN A 62 -1.73 -19.93 3.76
C GLN A 62 -2.88 -18.91 3.68
N ALA A 63 -2.56 -17.60 3.67
CA ALA A 63 -3.57 -16.56 3.57
C ALA A 63 -4.34 -16.61 2.23
N ASN A 64 -3.74 -17.15 1.16
CA ASN A 64 -4.42 -17.32 -0.14
C ASN A 64 -5.58 -18.32 -0.12
N TYR A 65 -5.67 -19.14 0.93
CA TYR A 65 -6.82 -20.04 1.15
C TYR A 65 -7.97 -19.34 1.87
N LEU A 66 -7.76 -18.16 2.42
CA LEU A 66 -8.79 -17.40 3.12
C LEU A 66 -9.51 -16.45 2.17
N PRO A 67 -10.78 -16.08 2.46
CA PRO A 67 -11.46 -15.05 1.71
C PRO A 67 -10.78 -13.71 1.89
N SER A 68 -10.56 -13.00 0.79
CA SER A 68 -10.08 -11.62 0.80
C SER A 68 -11.23 -10.65 0.62
N VAL A 69 -11.25 -9.58 1.43
CA VAL A 69 -12.23 -8.50 1.33
C VAL A 69 -11.51 -7.24 0.89
N THR A 70 -11.94 -6.66 -0.21
CA THR A 70 -11.35 -5.45 -0.78
C THR A 70 -12.42 -4.37 -0.92
N LEU A 71 -12.18 -3.21 -0.34
CA LEU A 71 -12.97 -2.00 -0.54
C LEU A 71 -12.14 -1.03 -1.38
N THR A 72 -12.69 -0.62 -2.52
CA THR A 72 -12.04 0.34 -3.42
C THR A 72 -12.93 1.56 -3.58
N SER A 73 -12.34 2.75 -3.47
CA SER A 73 -13.00 4.01 -3.77
C SER A 73 -12.16 4.80 -4.76
N SER A 74 -12.78 5.31 -5.81
CA SER A 74 -12.12 5.99 -6.93
C SER A 74 -12.89 7.28 -7.27
N PRO A 75 -12.62 8.40 -6.61
CA PRO A 75 -13.18 9.68 -7.04
C PRO A 75 -12.45 10.17 -8.30
N THR A 76 -13.20 10.53 -9.33
CA THR A 76 -12.69 11.05 -10.60
C THR A 76 -13.39 12.35 -10.94
N LEU A 77 -12.62 13.44 -11.03
CA LEU A 77 -13.12 14.75 -11.49
C LEU A 77 -12.86 14.87 -12.98
N ASN A 78 -13.92 15.00 -13.76
CA ASN A 78 -13.85 15.17 -15.21
C ASN A 78 -14.31 16.58 -15.57
N ARG A 79 -13.48 17.30 -16.33
CA ARG A 79 -13.77 18.65 -16.85
C ARG A 79 -13.40 18.69 -18.30
N GLU A 80 -14.40 18.77 -19.16
CA GLU A 80 -14.18 18.82 -20.58
C GLU A 80 -15.20 19.72 -21.29
N ILE A 81 -14.83 20.20 -22.48
CA ILE A 81 -15.70 20.96 -23.35
C ILE A 81 -15.93 20.12 -24.59
N ASN A 82 -17.15 19.64 -24.73
CA ASN A 82 -17.57 18.82 -25.87
C ASN A 82 -18.13 19.73 -26.97
N LYS A 83 -17.61 19.58 -28.19
CA LYS A 83 -18.12 20.23 -29.38
C LYS A 83 -19.14 19.34 -30.06
N ILE A 84 -20.39 19.74 -30.08
CA ILE A 84 -21.47 19.06 -30.79
C ILE A 84 -21.81 19.84 -32.04
N THR A 85 -21.72 19.19 -33.20
CA THR A 85 -22.17 19.78 -34.46
C THR A 85 -23.64 19.41 -34.65
N GLN A 86 -24.49 20.44 -34.72
CA GLN A 86 -25.92 20.27 -34.94
C GLN A 86 -26.22 19.95 -36.43
N PRO A 87 -27.42 19.41 -36.75
CA PRO A 87 -27.80 19.07 -38.11
C PRO A 87 -27.81 20.28 -39.09
N ASP A 88 -27.91 21.51 -38.57
CA ASP A 88 -27.84 22.75 -39.31
C ASP A 88 -26.39 23.20 -39.64
N GLY A 89 -25.38 22.43 -39.22
CA GLY A 89 -23.97 22.74 -39.41
C GLY A 89 -23.37 23.68 -38.36
N THR A 90 -24.15 24.15 -37.38
CA THR A 90 -23.65 24.99 -36.29
C THR A 90 -22.94 24.14 -35.22
N ASN A 91 -21.89 24.73 -34.63
CA ASN A 91 -21.15 24.07 -33.55
C ASN A 91 -21.61 24.65 -32.21
N GLN A 92 -22.09 23.76 -31.34
CA GLN A 92 -22.37 24.08 -29.95
C GLN A 92 -21.28 23.50 -29.06
N PHE A 93 -20.78 24.30 -28.14
CA PHE A 93 -19.82 23.88 -27.14
C PHE A 93 -20.56 23.63 -25.82
N ILE A 94 -20.55 22.40 -25.36
CA ILE A 94 -21.15 21.99 -24.07
C ILE A 94 -20.01 21.74 -23.10
N LYS A 95 -20.03 22.45 -22.00
CA LYS A 95 -19.12 22.24 -20.89
C LYS A 95 -19.68 21.11 -20.04
N GLN A 96 -18.83 20.14 -19.69
CA GLN A 96 -19.20 19.01 -18.82
C GLN A 96 -18.24 18.99 -17.63
N ASP A 97 -18.74 19.38 -16.47
CA ASP A 97 -18.02 19.34 -15.21
C ASP A 97 -18.71 18.33 -14.30
N GLN A 98 -18.10 17.16 -14.10
CA GLN A 98 -18.70 16.10 -13.28
C GLN A 98 -17.69 15.48 -12.31
N LEU A 99 -18.17 15.13 -11.13
CA LEU A 99 -17.45 14.30 -10.17
C LEU A 99 -18.10 12.91 -10.15
N SER A 100 -17.36 11.89 -10.56
CA SER A 100 -17.78 10.50 -10.44
C SER A 100 -17.04 9.87 -9.26
N THR A 101 -17.78 9.29 -8.34
CA THR A 101 -17.24 8.56 -7.20
C THR A 101 -17.71 7.13 -7.25
N ASP A 102 -16.78 6.21 -7.49
CA ASP A 102 -17.03 4.78 -7.49
C ASP A 102 -16.67 4.18 -6.14
N LEU A 103 -17.57 3.39 -5.58
CA LEU A 103 -17.34 2.59 -4.38
C LEU A 103 -17.61 1.13 -4.72
N SER A 104 -16.63 0.27 -4.51
CA SER A 104 -16.71 -1.16 -4.81
C SER A 104 -16.25 -1.99 -3.64
N LEU A 105 -17.12 -2.85 -3.13
CA LEU A 105 -16.80 -3.87 -2.14
C LEU A 105 -16.74 -5.22 -2.85
N LYS A 106 -15.60 -5.90 -2.77
CA LYS A 106 -15.40 -7.23 -3.36
C LYS A 106 -14.93 -8.21 -2.29
N ILE A 107 -15.60 -9.35 -2.20
CA ILE A 107 -15.16 -10.51 -1.43
C ILE A 107 -14.73 -11.57 -2.44
N ASN A 108 -13.52 -12.08 -2.34
CA ASN A 108 -12.97 -13.07 -3.25
C ASN A 108 -12.47 -14.27 -2.47
N GLN A 109 -12.90 -15.47 -2.86
CA GLN A 109 -12.49 -16.75 -2.28
C GLN A 109 -11.85 -17.63 -3.35
N ASN A 110 -10.60 -17.96 -3.16
CA ASN A 110 -9.90 -18.91 -4.01
C ASN A 110 -10.29 -20.34 -3.66
N ILE A 111 -10.51 -21.18 -4.68
CA ILE A 111 -10.90 -22.57 -4.55
C ILE A 111 -9.68 -23.44 -4.86
N TRP A 112 -9.12 -24.09 -3.84
CA TRP A 112 -7.85 -24.81 -3.92
C TRP A 112 -7.87 -26.01 -4.87
N PHE A 113 -9.00 -26.71 -5.00
CA PHE A 113 -9.08 -27.94 -5.81
C PHE A 113 -9.25 -27.66 -7.31
N THR A 114 -9.91 -26.56 -7.69
CA THR A 114 -10.08 -26.17 -9.11
C THR A 114 -9.05 -25.15 -9.56
N GLY A 115 -8.46 -24.38 -8.64
CA GLY A 115 -7.62 -23.22 -8.96
C GLY A 115 -8.42 -22.04 -9.49
N GLY A 116 -9.75 -22.07 -9.35
CA GLY A 116 -10.64 -20.97 -9.65
C GLY A 116 -10.90 -20.06 -8.46
N SER A 117 -11.67 -19.01 -8.67
CA SER A 117 -12.09 -18.09 -7.62
C SER A 117 -13.57 -17.78 -7.69
N LEU A 118 -14.23 -17.79 -6.54
CA LEU A 118 -15.59 -17.33 -6.36
C LEU A 118 -15.54 -15.90 -5.85
N PHE A 119 -16.30 -14.99 -6.43
CA PHE A 119 -16.37 -13.62 -5.95
C PHE A 119 -17.79 -13.12 -5.77
N VAL A 120 -17.95 -12.25 -4.78
CA VAL A 120 -19.16 -11.47 -4.53
C VAL A 120 -18.75 -10.01 -4.58
N LYS A 121 -19.43 -9.21 -5.38
CA LYS A 121 -19.12 -7.79 -5.59
C LYS A 121 -20.39 -6.95 -5.43
N SER A 122 -20.25 -5.82 -4.75
CA SER A 122 -21.23 -4.74 -4.70
C SER A 122 -20.57 -3.46 -5.20
N THR A 123 -21.25 -2.73 -6.09
CA THR A 123 -20.69 -1.49 -6.65
C THR A 123 -21.74 -0.40 -6.59
N THR A 124 -21.32 0.80 -6.18
CA THR A 124 -22.15 2.00 -6.22
C THR A 124 -21.32 3.12 -6.84
N GLN A 125 -21.84 3.73 -7.87
CA GLN A 125 -21.29 4.91 -8.52
C GLN A 125 -22.21 6.08 -8.23
N ARG A 126 -21.66 7.17 -7.75
CA ARG A 126 -22.31 8.46 -7.62
C ARG A 126 -21.71 9.41 -8.64
N ILE A 127 -22.54 10.07 -9.40
CA ILE A 127 -22.18 11.09 -10.38
C ILE A 127 -22.83 12.39 -9.96
N ASP A 128 -22.01 13.39 -9.69
CA ASP A 128 -22.44 14.77 -9.42
C ASP A 128 -22.07 15.62 -10.62
N GLU A 129 -23.06 16.15 -11.31
CA GLU A 129 -22.91 17.08 -12.43
C GLU A 129 -23.08 18.52 -11.91
N PHE A 130 -22.04 19.34 -12.07
CA PHE A 130 -22.01 20.66 -11.42
C PHE A 130 -22.77 21.71 -12.23
N GLU A 131 -22.91 21.56 -13.55
CA GLU A 131 -23.55 22.54 -14.41
C GLU A 131 -25.07 22.53 -14.21
N ASP A 132 -25.68 21.36 -14.20
CA ASP A 132 -27.13 21.16 -14.00
C ASP A 132 -27.51 20.89 -12.54
N ASN A 133 -26.51 20.88 -11.64
CA ASN A 133 -26.69 20.53 -10.22
C ASN A 133 -27.44 19.20 -10.01
N LEU A 134 -27.13 18.23 -10.86
CA LEU A 134 -27.75 16.92 -10.89
C LEU A 134 -26.88 15.87 -10.19
N THR A 135 -27.49 15.07 -9.33
CA THR A 135 -26.83 13.92 -8.71
C THR A 135 -27.52 12.64 -9.16
N ALA A 136 -26.77 11.73 -9.74
CA ALA A 136 -27.25 10.41 -10.18
C ALA A 136 -26.52 9.28 -9.44
N TYR A 137 -27.23 8.18 -9.19
CA TYR A 137 -26.66 6.97 -8.61
C TYR A 137 -26.87 5.79 -9.54
N ASN A 138 -25.79 5.04 -9.73
CA ASN A 138 -25.84 3.75 -10.41
C ASN A 138 -25.34 2.67 -9.44
N THR A 139 -26.21 1.77 -9.02
CA THR A 139 -25.89 0.78 -7.99
C THR A 139 -26.17 -0.63 -8.50
N GLN A 140 -25.16 -1.49 -8.37
CA GLN A 140 -25.28 -2.92 -8.54
C GLN A 140 -25.13 -3.57 -7.16
N PRO A 141 -26.22 -3.86 -6.47
CA PRO A 141 -26.18 -4.22 -5.05
C PRO A 141 -25.48 -5.56 -4.80
N LEU A 142 -25.59 -6.51 -5.73
CA LEU A 142 -24.97 -7.82 -5.60
C LEU A 142 -24.69 -8.44 -6.96
N VAL A 143 -23.43 -8.79 -7.18
CA VAL A 143 -22.96 -9.57 -8.32
C VAL A 143 -22.18 -10.75 -7.76
N ILE A 144 -22.58 -11.95 -8.11
CA ILE A 144 -21.88 -13.20 -7.75
C ILE A 144 -21.32 -13.79 -9.04
N GLY A 145 -20.03 -14.13 -9.01
CA GLY A 145 -19.38 -14.73 -10.16
C GLY A 145 -18.36 -15.79 -9.77
N TYR A 146 -18.10 -16.68 -10.70
CA TYR A 146 -17.06 -17.70 -10.62
C TYR A 146 -16.12 -17.54 -11.80
N GLU A 147 -14.83 -17.50 -11.52
CA GLU A 147 -13.78 -17.37 -12.51
C GLU A 147 -12.88 -18.60 -12.48
N GLN A 148 -12.69 -19.26 -13.61
CA GLN A 148 -11.87 -20.47 -13.76
C GLN A 148 -10.91 -20.31 -14.92
N ARG A 149 -9.62 -20.51 -14.66
CA ARG A 149 -8.62 -20.67 -15.72
C ARG A 149 -8.72 -22.07 -16.32
N LEU A 150 -9.02 -22.15 -17.60
CA LEU A 150 -9.19 -23.46 -18.29
C LEU A 150 -7.82 -24.07 -18.66
N PHE A 151 -6.82 -23.23 -19.00
CA PHE A 151 -5.50 -23.65 -19.42
C PHE A 151 -4.43 -22.96 -18.55
N GLY A 152 -4.21 -23.48 -17.36
CA GLY A 152 -3.23 -22.93 -16.46
C GLY A 152 -2.96 -23.86 -15.28
N TYR A 153 -1.78 -23.75 -14.67
CA TYR A 153 -1.50 -24.52 -13.47
C TYR A 153 -2.25 -23.92 -12.27
N ASN A 154 -2.59 -24.78 -11.34
CA ASN A 154 -3.21 -24.37 -10.09
C ASN A 154 -2.13 -23.96 -9.08
N SER A 155 -1.93 -22.65 -8.89
CA SER A 155 -0.92 -22.08 -7.98
C SER A 155 -1.13 -22.37 -6.50
N LEU A 156 -2.31 -22.87 -6.11
CA LEU A 156 -2.61 -23.25 -4.73
C LEU A 156 -2.27 -24.72 -4.46
N LYS A 157 -2.08 -25.52 -5.50
CA LYS A 157 -1.81 -26.95 -5.39
C LYS A 157 -0.36 -27.30 -5.63
N TRP A 158 0.37 -26.47 -6.44
CA TRP A 158 1.75 -26.74 -6.89
C TRP A 158 2.74 -25.68 -6.47
#